data_27b6dbc543f41fb6c3947a22cf34242b
#
_entry.id   27b6dbc543f41fb6c3947a22cf34242b
#
_cell.length_a   1.000
_cell.length_b   1.000
_cell.length_c   1.000
_cell.angle_alpha   90.00
_cell.angle_beta   90.00
_cell.angle_gamma   90.00
#
_symmetry.space_group_name_H-M   'P 1'
#
loop_
_entity.id
_entity.type
_entity.pdbx_description
1 polymer ?
#
loop_
_entity_poly.entity_id
_entity_poly.type
_entity_poly.pdbx_seq_one_letter_code
_entity_poly.pdbx_strand_id
1 'polypeptide(L)'
;VYSGKSGGLNEAFSDMAGEAAEFYMKGPYDWLVGQDIFKGNGALRYMNNPTQDGNSIDNQSSYYSGMDVHHSSGVFNKAFYNLATTPGWDTKKAFIVMTRANQLYWSASTNWDLAGNGVDAACDLNYDPSDVQAALSAVGVNSNLSSGSTCSSTPPPTNDEALTNGVTRTGISGSAKEQLFFTLEVPAGASNLVFNTNGGSGDADLYVRFGSKPTLSTYDCNSTTSTSTESCSIGSAQAGTYYVMVEA
;
A
#
# COMPACT_ATOMS: atom_id res chain seq x y z
N VAL A 1 20.08 -13.28 5.85
CA VAL A 1 20.72 -14.59 5.64
C VAL A 1 20.09 -15.26 4.43
N TYR A 2 20.89 -15.63 3.44
CA TYR A 2 20.40 -16.26 2.19
C TYR A 2 20.35 -17.78 2.35
N SER A 3 19.49 -18.26 3.23
CA SER A 3 19.23 -19.68 3.45
C SER A 3 17.92 -19.91 4.19
N GLY A 4 17.35 -21.10 4.06
CA GLY A 4 16.12 -21.49 4.76
C GLY A 4 14.93 -20.55 4.45
N LYS A 5 14.05 -20.37 5.43
CA LYS A 5 12.86 -19.50 5.29
C LYS A 5 13.22 -18.05 5.00
N SER A 6 14.34 -17.53 5.53
CA SER A 6 14.79 -16.16 5.25
C SER A 6 15.25 -15.99 3.80
N GLY A 7 15.94 -17.01 3.25
CA GLY A 7 16.32 -17.04 1.84
C GLY A 7 15.09 -17.10 0.93
N GLY A 8 14.10 -17.92 1.27
CA GLY A 8 12.84 -18.00 0.52
C GLY A 8 12.07 -16.69 0.51
N LEU A 9 12.06 -15.95 1.64
CA LEU A 9 11.46 -14.60 1.71
C LEU A 9 12.22 -13.61 0.82
N ASN A 10 13.55 -13.68 0.79
CA ASN A 10 14.39 -12.82 -0.05
C ASN A 10 14.11 -13.04 -1.54
N GLU A 11 14.02 -14.29 -1.98
CA GLU A 11 13.66 -14.65 -3.36
C GLU A 11 12.24 -14.20 -3.70
N ALA A 12 11.28 -14.43 -2.80
CA ALA A 12 9.91 -13.99 -3.00
C ALA A 12 9.82 -12.47 -3.16
N PHE A 13 10.57 -11.69 -2.38
CA PHE A 13 10.60 -10.23 -2.51
C PHE A 13 11.12 -9.80 -3.89
N SER A 14 12.11 -10.49 -4.43
CA SER A 14 12.62 -10.24 -5.79
C SER A 14 11.56 -10.54 -6.86
N ASP A 15 10.82 -11.64 -6.72
CA ASP A 15 9.72 -11.99 -7.62
C ASP A 15 8.57 -10.96 -7.55
N MET A 16 8.18 -10.54 -6.33
CA MET A 16 7.18 -9.47 -6.12
C MET A 16 7.60 -8.16 -6.77
N ALA A 17 8.89 -7.80 -6.69
CA ALA A 17 9.42 -6.59 -7.32
C ALA A 17 9.36 -6.68 -8.85
N GLY A 18 9.66 -7.85 -9.41
CA GLY A 18 9.52 -8.13 -10.84
C GLY A 18 8.08 -7.96 -11.31
N GLU A 19 7.14 -8.59 -10.62
CA GLU A 19 5.71 -8.51 -10.92
C GLU A 19 5.16 -7.08 -10.79
N ALA A 20 5.61 -6.34 -9.77
CA ALA A 20 5.23 -4.94 -9.58
C ALA A 20 5.79 -4.04 -10.69
N ALA A 21 7.00 -4.29 -11.17
CA ALA A 21 7.58 -3.59 -12.30
C ALA A 21 6.83 -3.89 -13.60
N GLU A 22 6.44 -5.14 -13.83
CA GLU A 22 5.66 -5.55 -14.97
C GLU A 22 4.26 -4.92 -14.95
N PHE A 23 3.59 -4.94 -13.81
CA PHE A 23 2.32 -4.24 -13.59
C PHE A 23 2.42 -2.75 -13.93
N TYR A 24 3.50 -2.09 -13.49
CA TYR A 24 3.74 -0.67 -13.78
C TYR A 24 3.91 -0.41 -15.29
N MET A 25 4.58 -1.30 -16.00
CA MET A 25 4.89 -1.13 -17.43
C MET A 25 3.74 -1.54 -18.35
N LYS A 26 3.01 -2.61 -17.99
CA LYS A 26 2.04 -3.27 -18.87
C LYS A 26 0.60 -3.26 -18.32
N GLY A 27 0.40 -2.87 -17.05
CA GLY A 27 -0.87 -3.01 -16.34
C GLY A 27 -1.05 -4.40 -15.73
N PRO A 28 -2.28 -4.77 -15.29
CA PRO A 28 -2.55 -6.11 -14.75
C PRO A 28 -2.15 -7.20 -15.75
N TYR A 29 -1.30 -8.13 -15.29
CA TYR A 29 -0.71 -9.13 -16.17
C TYR A 29 -0.95 -10.56 -15.66
N ASP A 30 -0.01 -11.49 -15.80
CA ASP A 30 -0.32 -12.92 -15.80
C ASP A 30 0.16 -13.70 -14.56
N TRP A 31 0.90 -13.05 -13.64
CA TRP A 31 1.48 -13.69 -12.44
C TRP A 31 2.54 -14.76 -12.74
N LEU A 32 3.22 -14.60 -13.87
CA LEU A 32 4.21 -15.54 -14.42
C LEU A 32 5.62 -14.97 -14.33
N VAL A 33 6.37 -15.35 -13.30
CA VAL A 33 7.74 -14.86 -13.10
C VAL A 33 8.65 -15.30 -14.25
N GLY A 34 9.19 -14.34 -14.98
CA GLY A 34 10.18 -14.56 -16.03
C GLY A 34 9.65 -15.19 -17.31
N GLN A 35 8.36 -15.09 -17.61
CA GLN A 35 7.76 -15.64 -18.83
C GLN A 35 8.45 -15.15 -20.10
N ASP A 36 8.74 -13.86 -20.20
CA ASP A 36 9.33 -13.23 -21.38
C ASP A 36 10.75 -13.70 -21.71
N ILE A 37 11.45 -14.28 -20.72
CA ILE A 37 12.82 -14.77 -20.87
C ILE A 37 12.92 -16.29 -20.82
N PHE A 38 11.83 -16.99 -20.53
CA PHE A 38 11.80 -18.44 -20.44
C PHE A 38 11.87 -19.10 -21.82
N LYS A 39 12.80 -20.04 -22.01
CA LYS A 39 13.05 -20.69 -23.31
C LYS A 39 12.04 -21.80 -23.65
N GLY A 40 10.84 -21.75 -23.18
CA GLY A 40 9.81 -22.75 -23.39
C GLY A 40 8.43 -22.18 -23.24
N ASN A 41 7.42 -23.03 -23.24
CA ASN A 41 6.08 -22.63 -22.87
C ASN A 41 5.97 -22.60 -21.35
N GLY A 42 5.50 -21.48 -20.78
CA GLY A 42 5.32 -21.28 -19.35
C GLY A 42 6.25 -20.22 -18.77
N ALA A 43 6.57 -20.34 -17.51
CA ALA A 43 7.37 -19.37 -16.77
C ALA A 43 8.36 -20.06 -15.81
N LEU A 44 9.26 -19.30 -15.25
CA LEU A 44 10.20 -19.77 -14.24
C LEU A 44 9.48 -20.17 -12.96
N ARG A 45 8.50 -19.35 -12.52
CA ARG A 45 7.61 -19.60 -11.37
C ARG A 45 6.20 -19.04 -11.64
N TYR A 46 5.23 -19.50 -10.86
CA TYR A 46 3.82 -19.15 -10.98
C TYR A 46 3.32 -18.59 -9.64
N MET A 47 3.07 -17.29 -9.52
CA MET A 47 2.67 -16.69 -8.24
C MET A 47 1.25 -17.07 -7.84
N ASN A 48 0.37 -17.25 -8.82
CA ASN A 48 -1.02 -17.70 -8.60
C ASN A 48 -1.13 -19.19 -8.23
N ASN A 49 -0.18 -20.02 -8.66
CA ASN A 49 -0.15 -21.44 -8.39
C ASN A 49 1.31 -21.96 -8.32
N PRO A 50 2.06 -21.68 -7.24
CA PRO A 50 3.48 -22.02 -7.15
C PRO A 50 3.80 -23.47 -7.43
N THR A 51 2.96 -24.40 -7.01
CA THR A 51 3.18 -25.84 -7.20
C THR A 51 3.14 -26.31 -8.66
N GLN A 52 2.71 -25.44 -9.58
CA GLN A 52 2.63 -25.73 -11.01
C GLN A 52 4.00 -25.97 -11.65
N ASP A 53 5.08 -25.43 -11.11
CA ASP A 53 6.45 -25.69 -11.57
C ASP A 53 6.99 -27.08 -11.15
N GLY A 54 6.25 -27.80 -10.31
CA GLY A 54 6.57 -29.15 -9.84
C GLY A 54 7.57 -29.18 -8.67
N ASN A 55 8.10 -28.06 -8.21
CA ASN A 55 9.11 -27.97 -7.15
C ASN A 55 8.73 -26.98 -6.04
N SER A 56 8.09 -25.87 -6.37
CA SER A 56 7.72 -24.83 -5.41
C SER A 56 6.58 -25.27 -4.51
N ILE A 57 6.58 -24.71 -3.30
CA ILE A 57 5.50 -24.89 -2.32
C ILE A 57 4.66 -23.60 -2.23
N ASP A 58 3.37 -23.74 -1.93
CA ASP A 58 2.40 -22.65 -1.78
C ASP A 58 1.89 -22.46 -0.34
N ASN A 59 2.37 -23.32 0.59
CA ASN A 59 1.98 -23.28 1.99
C ASN A 59 3.15 -23.59 2.90
N GLN A 60 3.26 -22.90 4.03
CA GLN A 60 4.32 -23.09 5.03
C GLN A 60 4.40 -24.53 5.57
N SER A 61 3.28 -25.24 5.65
CA SER A 61 3.23 -26.63 6.16
C SER A 61 4.01 -27.61 5.29
N SER A 62 4.27 -27.29 4.03
CA SER A 62 5.03 -28.11 3.09
C SER A 62 6.55 -27.88 3.15
N TYR A 63 7.00 -26.94 3.98
CA TYR A 63 8.42 -26.61 4.11
C TYR A 63 9.19 -27.70 4.87
N TYR A 64 10.38 -28.01 4.39
CA TYR A 64 11.37 -28.86 5.10
C TYR A 64 12.75 -28.21 5.13
N SER A 65 13.54 -28.52 6.15
CA SER A 65 14.90 -27.99 6.28
C SER A 65 15.80 -28.42 5.11
N GLY A 66 16.51 -27.46 4.51
CA GLY A 66 17.35 -27.69 3.34
C GLY A 66 16.62 -27.54 2.00
N MET A 67 15.32 -27.19 2.00
CA MET A 67 14.62 -26.82 0.76
C MET A 67 15.32 -25.66 0.06
N ASP A 68 15.39 -25.73 -1.27
CA ASP A 68 15.92 -24.64 -2.10
C ASP A 68 15.09 -23.37 -1.88
N VAL A 69 15.79 -22.23 -1.72
CA VAL A 69 15.17 -20.94 -1.46
C VAL A 69 14.24 -20.48 -2.59
N HIS A 70 14.55 -20.87 -3.83
CA HIS A 70 13.72 -20.57 -5.00
C HIS A 70 12.40 -21.36 -4.99
N HIS A 71 12.38 -22.56 -4.41
CA HIS A 71 11.15 -23.35 -4.27
C HIS A 71 10.34 -22.89 -3.06
N SER A 72 11.01 -22.52 -1.97
CA SER A 72 10.34 -22.05 -0.76
C SER A 72 9.81 -20.62 -0.89
N SER A 73 10.28 -19.83 -1.87
CA SER A 73 9.74 -18.51 -2.21
C SER A 73 8.25 -18.53 -2.57
N GLY A 74 7.76 -19.66 -3.09
CA GLY A 74 6.38 -19.81 -3.52
C GLY A 74 5.34 -19.50 -2.43
N VAL A 75 5.69 -19.70 -1.15
CA VAL A 75 4.79 -19.36 -0.02
C VAL A 75 4.45 -17.86 -0.03
N PHE A 76 5.47 -16.98 -0.10
CA PHE A 76 5.24 -15.54 -0.11
C PHE A 76 4.80 -15.01 -1.48
N ASN A 77 5.18 -15.66 -2.57
CA ASN A 77 4.63 -15.36 -3.90
C ASN A 77 3.11 -15.58 -3.91
N LYS A 78 2.65 -16.69 -3.33
CA LYS A 78 1.22 -16.97 -3.20
C LYS A 78 0.49 -15.98 -2.28
N ALA A 79 1.10 -15.62 -1.14
CA ALA A 79 0.54 -14.61 -0.24
C ALA A 79 0.40 -13.26 -0.95
N PHE A 80 1.40 -12.85 -1.70
CA PHE A 80 1.38 -11.60 -2.49
C PHE A 80 0.28 -11.61 -3.55
N TYR A 81 0.16 -12.70 -4.31
CA TYR A 81 -0.94 -12.89 -5.26
C TYR A 81 -2.29 -12.78 -4.58
N ASN A 82 -2.50 -13.48 -3.46
CA ASN A 82 -3.76 -13.45 -2.71
C ASN A 82 -4.11 -12.01 -2.31
N LEU A 83 -3.14 -11.27 -1.77
CA LEU A 83 -3.33 -9.89 -1.35
C LEU A 83 -3.67 -8.99 -2.54
N ALA A 84 -2.88 -9.04 -3.60
CA ALA A 84 -3.03 -8.18 -4.77
C ALA A 84 -4.34 -8.41 -5.54
N THR A 85 -4.95 -9.59 -5.39
CA THR A 85 -6.22 -9.95 -6.02
C THR A 85 -7.43 -9.84 -5.09
N THR A 86 -7.22 -9.43 -3.84
CA THR A 86 -8.31 -9.12 -2.90
C THR A 86 -9.09 -7.88 -3.41
N PRO A 87 -10.43 -7.84 -3.30
CA PRO A 87 -11.20 -6.67 -3.70
C PRO A 87 -10.69 -5.37 -3.05
N GLY A 88 -10.45 -4.34 -3.86
CA GLY A 88 -9.87 -3.06 -3.41
C GLY A 88 -8.34 -3.03 -3.33
N TRP A 89 -7.67 -4.12 -3.71
CA TRP A 89 -6.22 -4.21 -3.86
C TRP A 89 -5.83 -4.30 -5.34
N ASP A 90 -4.55 -4.08 -5.58
CA ASP A 90 -3.84 -4.33 -6.83
C ASP A 90 -2.38 -4.68 -6.54
N THR A 91 -1.62 -5.03 -7.56
CA THR A 91 -0.19 -5.37 -7.45
C THR A 91 0.64 -4.22 -6.86
N LYS A 92 0.34 -2.97 -7.24
CA LYS A 92 1.04 -1.79 -6.73
C LYS A 92 0.82 -1.62 -5.23
N LYS A 93 -0.44 -1.65 -4.79
CA LYS A 93 -0.81 -1.48 -3.39
C LYS A 93 -0.21 -2.58 -2.52
N ALA A 94 -0.30 -3.83 -2.97
CA ALA A 94 0.31 -4.97 -2.29
C ALA A 94 1.84 -4.84 -2.20
N PHE A 95 2.52 -4.40 -3.27
CA PHE A 95 3.97 -4.25 -3.27
C PHE A 95 4.44 -3.09 -2.38
N ILE A 96 3.68 -2.00 -2.27
CA ILE A 96 3.96 -0.92 -1.31
C ILE A 96 3.96 -1.45 0.12
N VAL A 97 3.00 -2.29 0.51
CA VAL A 97 2.98 -2.94 1.83
C VAL A 97 4.21 -3.83 2.04
N MET A 98 4.55 -4.69 1.07
CA MET A 98 5.72 -5.57 1.19
C MET A 98 7.03 -4.78 1.26
N THR A 99 7.12 -3.68 0.52
CA THR A 99 8.28 -2.76 0.59
C THR A 99 8.38 -2.09 1.96
N ARG A 100 7.26 -1.61 2.51
CA ARG A 100 7.22 -1.02 3.86
C ARG A 100 7.61 -2.05 4.93
N ALA A 101 7.12 -3.27 4.81
CA ALA A 101 7.50 -4.37 5.69
C ALA A 101 9.01 -4.65 5.64
N ASN A 102 9.58 -4.72 4.44
CA ASN A 102 11.02 -4.92 4.24
C ASN A 102 11.87 -3.79 4.80
N GLN A 103 11.41 -2.55 4.72
CA GLN A 103 12.16 -1.39 5.23
C GLN A 103 12.16 -1.26 6.74
N LEU A 104 11.07 -1.60 7.41
CA LEU A 104 10.87 -1.27 8.83
C LEU A 104 10.75 -2.48 9.75
N TYR A 105 10.23 -3.61 9.26
CA TYR A 105 9.85 -4.75 10.10
C TYR A 105 10.69 -5.99 9.86
N TRP A 106 11.26 -6.14 8.65
CA TRP A 106 12.08 -7.29 8.31
C TRP A 106 13.56 -6.98 8.49
N SER A 107 14.29 -7.96 8.99
CA SER A 107 15.74 -7.95 9.12
C SER A 107 16.36 -9.03 8.25
N ALA A 108 17.68 -9.05 8.14
CA ALA A 108 18.40 -10.07 7.38
C ALA A 108 18.14 -11.52 7.87
N SER A 109 17.61 -11.70 9.07
CA SER A 109 17.28 -13.00 9.66
C SER A 109 15.78 -13.26 9.81
N THR A 110 14.94 -12.38 9.29
CA THR A 110 13.49 -12.56 9.33
C THR A 110 13.11 -13.85 8.60
N ASN A 111 12.44 -14.73 9.29
CA ASN A 111 11.81 -15.93 8.73
C ASN A 111 10.31 -15.67 8.49
N TRP A 112 9.58 -16.65 7.99
CA TRP A 112 8.16 -16.47 7.65
C TRP A 112 7.28 -16.12 8.84
N ASP A 113 7.56 -16.69 10.02
CA ASP A 113 6.77 -16.42 11.23
C ASP A 113 6.98 -14.98 11.71
N LEU A 114 8.21 -14.46 11.57
CA LEU A 114 8.51 -13.05 11.84
C LEU A 114 8.04 -12.12 10.70
N ALA A 115 7.98 -12.63 9.47
CA ALA A 115 7.50 -11.85 8.33
C ALA A 115 5.99 -11.57 8.38
N GLY A 116 5.27 -12.27 9.25
CA GLY A 116 3.88 -11.94 9.60
C GLY A 116 3.67 -10.50 10.08
N ASN A 117 4.74 -9.82 10.53
CA ASN A 117 4.75 -8.38 10.84
C ASN A 117 4.49 -7.47 9.61
N GLY A 118 4.37 -8.03 8.41
CA GLY A 118 3.84 -7.31 7.24
C GLY A 118 2.45 -6.73 7.45
N VAL A 119 1.71 -7.27 8.43
CA VAL A 119 0.43 -6.71 8.90
C VAL A 119 0.60 -5.30 9.46
N ASP A 120 1.68 -5.05 10.22
CA ASP A 120 1.97 -3.71 10.77
C ASP A 120 2.30 -2.70 9.67
N ALA A 121 2.93 -3.15 8.58
CA ALA A 121 3.20 -2.31 7.42
C ALA A 121 1.91 -1.82 6.72
N ALA A 122 0.86 -2.64 6.71
CA ALA A 122 -0.45 -2.21 6.21
C ALA A 122 -1.03 -1.11 7.10
N CYS A 123 -0.90 -1.25 8.43
CA CYS A 123 -1.29 -0.22 9.38
C CYS A 123 -0.61 1.12 9.13
N ASP A 124 0.72 1.11 8.99
CA ASP A 124 1.52 2.32 8.73
C ASP A 124 1.06 3.07 7.47
N LEU A 125 0.56 2.32 6.51
CA LEU A 125 0.11 2.83 5.22
C LEU A 125 -1.39 3.13 5.20
N ASN A 126 -2.05 3.00 6.34
CA ASN A 126 -3.49 3.12 6.45
C ASN A 126 -4.25 2.18 5.50
N TYR A 127 -3.77 0.97 5.29
CA TYR A 127 -4.48 -0.10 4.60
C TYR A 127 -5.10 -1.08 5.61
N ASP A 128 -6.12 -1.81 5.19
CA ASP A 128 -6.76 -2.79 6.08
C ASP A 128 -5.78 -3.94 6.40
N PRO A 129 -5.32 -4.05 7.65
CA PRO A 129 -4.39 -5.12 8.03
C PRO A 129 -5.02 -6.51 8.00
N SER A 130 -6.35 -6.62 8.06
CA SER A 130 -7.05 -7.91 8.00
C SER A 130 -6.90 -8.59 6.64
N ASP A 131 -6.79 -7.82 5.56
CA ASP A 131 -6.57 -8.36 4.22
C ASP A 131 -5.16 -8.96 4.11
N VAL A 132 -4.15 -8.29 4.66
CA VAL A 132 -2.77 -8.83 4.72
C VAL A 132 -2.72 -10.06 5.60
N GLN A 133 -3.40 -10.03 6.76
CA GLN A 133 -3.51 -11.17 7.65
C GLN A 133 -4.19 -12.37 6.97
N ALA A 134 -5.28 -12.14 6.24
CA ALA A 134 -5.97 -13.19 5.49
C ALA A 134 -5.07 -13.81 4.40
N ALA A 135 -4.35 -12.97 3.64
CA ALA A 135 -3.43 -13.42 2.59
C ALA A 135 -2.28 -14.29 3.14
N LEU A 136 -1.69 -13.89 4.28
CA LEU A 136 -0.62 -14.64 4.95
C LEU A 136 -1.16 -15.92 5.60
N SER A 137 -2.31 -15.86 6.25
CA SER A 137 -2.94 -17.04 6.88
C SER A 137 -3.32 -18.11 5.86
N ALA A 138 -3.73 -17.71 4.65
CA ALA A 138 -4.06 -18.63 3.56
C ALA A 138 -2.87 -19.50 3.13
N VAL A 139 -1.63 -19.06 3.35
CA VAL A 139 -0.41 -19.81 3.09
C VAL A 139 0.23 -20.40 4.35
N GLY A 140 -0.51 -20.40 5.46
CA GLY A 140 -0.09 -20.96 6.74
C GLY A 140 0.89 -20.11 7.54
N VAL A 141 1.13 -18.86 7.15
CA VAL A 141 1.99 -17.93 7.88
C VAL A 141 1.18 -17.24 8.98
N ASN A 142 1.64 -17.39 10.23
CA ASN A 142 1.03 -16.70 11.34
C ASN A 142 1.34 -15.20 11.26
N SER A 143 0.29 -14.39 11.35
CA SER A 143 0.41 -12.95 11.33
C SER A 143 -0.47 -12.37 12.43
N ASN A 144 0.13 -11.58 13.31
CA ASN A 144 -0.57 -10.83 14.33
C ASN A 144 -0.01 -9.42 14.35
N LEU A 145 -0.88 -8.45 14.59
CA LEU A 145 -0.46 -7.09 14.89
C LEU A 145 0.47 -7.09 16.11
N SER A 146 1.54 -6.32 16.06
CA SER A 146 2.42 -6.14 17.21
C SER A 146 1.64 -5.60 18.41
N SER A 147 1.93 -6.11 19.60
CA SER A 147 1.31 -5.62 20.84
C SER A 147 1.59 -4.11 20.98
N GLY A 148 0.54 -3.31 20.90
CA GLY A 148 0.62 -1.85 20.96
C GLY A 148 0.40 -1.15 19.60
N SER A 149 0.31 -1.88 18.50
CA SER A 149 -0.17 -1.32 17.24
C SER A 149 -1.64 -0.92 17.41
N THR A 150 -1.89 0.37 17.46
CA THR A 150 -3.25 0.94 17.41
C THR A 150 -3.73 1.02 15.98
N CYS A 151 -3.74 -0.10 15.28
CA CYS A 151 -4.52 -0.17 14.05
C CYS A 151 -5.98 -0.02 14.44
N SER A 152 -6.50 1.15 14.24
CA SER A 152 -7.94 1.34 14.27
C SER A 152 -8.54 0.40 13.23
N SER A 153 -9.43 -0.49 13.65
CA SER A 153 -10.26 -1.32 12.75
C SER A 153 -11.32 -0.50 11.99
N THR A 154 -11.26 0.79 12.08
CA THR A 154 -11.87 1.67 11.09
C THR A 154 -11.01 1.58 9.83
N PRO A 155 -11.58 1.21 8.67
CA PRO A 155 -10.87 1.39 7.41
C PRO A 155 -10.28 2.80 7.44
N PRO A 156 -8.98 2.97 7.12
CA PRO A 156 -8.46 4.30 6.95
C PRO A 156 -9.40 4.97 5.95
N PRO A 157 -9.67 6.25 6.10
CA PRO A 157 -10.37 6.95 5.05
C PRO A 157 -9.64 6.55 3.77
N THR A 158 -10.38 5.89 2.86
CA THR A 158 -9.89 5.71 1.49
C THR A 158 -9.28 7.04 1.15
N ASN A 159 -8.02 7.07 0.75
CA ASN A 159 -7.19 8.28 0.63
C ASN A 159 -7.79 9.38 -0.24
N ASP A 160 -9.09 9.53 -0.20
CA ASP A 160 -9.95 10.55 -0.80
C ASP A 160 -11.26 10.61 0.01
N GLU A 161 -11.18 10.86 1.33
CA GLU A 161 -12.40 11.07 2.12
C GLU A 161 -13.21 12.21 1.53
N ALA A 162 -14.48 11.93 1.19
CA ALA A 162 -15.35 12.92 0.61
C ALA A 162 -15.74 13.99 1.65
N LEU A 163 -15.38 15.21 1.37
CA LEU A 163 -15.81 16.37 2.15
C LEU A 163 -17.23 16.77 1.74
N THR A 164 -17.95 17.34 2.68
CA THR A 164 -19.26 17.96 2.43
C THR A 164 -19.14 19.47 2.65
N ASN A 165 -19.60 20.26 1.68
CA ASN A 165 -19.52 21.71 1.78
C ASN A 165 -20.20 22.24 3.08
N GLY A 166 -19.48 23.07 3.81
CA GLY A 166 -19.94 23.64 5.08
C GLY A 166 -19.89 22.71 6.29
N VAL A 167 -19.42 21.47 6.12
CA VAL A 167 -19.25 20.50 7.23
C VAL A 167 -17.77 20.38 7.58
N THR A 168 -17.42 20.71 8.82
CA THR A 168 -16.05 20.58 9.31
C THR A 168 -15.71 19.12 9.59
N ARG A 169 -14.64 18.61 8.99
CA ARG A 169 -14.04 17.33 9.35
C ARG A 169 -13.11 17.52 10.54
N THR A 170 -13.37 16.82 11.65
CA THR A 170 -12.60 16.92 12.88
C THR A 170 -11.78 15.65 13.15
N GLY A 171 -10.79 15.75 14.03
CA GLY A 171 -9.99 14.58 14.45
C GLY A 171 -8.97 14.12 13.40
N ILE A 172 -8.54 15.01 12.51
CA ILE A 172 -7.46 14.75 11.55
C ILE A 172 -6.13 14.81 12.31
N SER A 173 -5.30 13.80 12.17
CA SER A 173 -3.94 13.76 12.71
C SER A 173 -3.03 12.99 11.77
N GLY A 174 -1.76 13.37 11.71
CA GLY A 174 -0.74 12.73 10.90
C GLY A 174 0.62 12.77 11.57
N SER A 175 1.51 11.86 11.17
CA SER A 175 2.94 11.90 11.49
C SER A 175 3.64 12.91 10.58
N ALA A 176 4.80 13.42 10.99
CA ALA A 176 5.57 14.37 10.18
C ALA A 176 5.80 13.85 8.75
N LYS A 177 5.43 14.67 7.74
CA LYS A 177 5.42 14.38 6.30
C LYS A 177 4.37 13.37 5.84
N GLU A 178 3.42 13.02 6.67
CA GLU A 178 2.27 12.22 6.24
C GLU A 178 1.31 13.07 5.40
N GLN A 179 0.84 12.51 4.29
CA GLN A 179 -0.06 13.18 3.35
C GLN A 179 -1.45 12.56 3.43
N LEU A 180 -2.42 13.34 3.86
CA LEU A 180 -3.82 12.95 3.94
C LEU A 180 -4.58 13.57 2.77
N PHE A 181 -5.41 12.79 2.10
CA PHE A 181 -6.15 13.24 0.93
C PHE A 181 -7.65 13.25 1.16
N PHE A 182 -8.30 14.27 0.60
CA PHE A 182 -9.75 14.44 0.63
C PHE A 182 -10.26 14.84 -0.74
N THR A 183 -11.56 14.67 -0.99
CA THR A 183 -12.23 15.14 -2.21
C THR A 183 -13.43 15.99 -1.89
N LEU A 184 -13.71 16.95 -2.77
CA LEU A 184 -14.95 17.73 -2.74
C LEU A 184 -15.54 17.81 -4.14
N GLU A 185 -16.77 17.35 -4.29
CA GLU A 185 -17.54 17.57 -5.52
C GLU A 185 -18.13 18.98 -5.52
N VAL A 186 -17.73 19.76 -6.51
CA VAL A 186 -18.16 21.15 -6.68
C VAL A 186 -19.19 21.23 -7.80
N PRO A 187 -20.42 21.70 -7.54
CA PRO A 187 -21.47 21.80 -8.55
C PRO A 187 -21.22 22.96 -9.52
N ALA A 188 -21.87 22.90 -10.68
CA ALA A 188 -21.84 24.00 -11.64
C ALA A 188 -22.38 25.28 -11.03
N GLY A 189 -21.72 26.41 -11.32
CA GLY A 189 -22.11 27.73 -10.80
C GLY A 189 -21.64 28.03 -9.38
N ALA A 190 -20.84 27.17 -8.77
CA ALA A 190 -20.21 27.46 -7.50
C ALA A 190 -19.23 28.63 -7.63
N SER A 191 -19.18 29.47 -6.59
CA SER A 191 -18.27 30.63 -6.50
C SER A 191 -17.66 30.71 -5.10
N ASN A 192 -16.53 31.42 -5.00
CA ASN A 192 -15.84 31.63 -3.72
C ASN A 192 -15.48 30.31 -3.00
N LEU A 193 -14.90 29.37 -3.73
CA LEU A 193 -14.47 28.07 -3.15
C LEU A 193 -13.25 28.30 -2.24
N VAL A 194 -13.39 27.94 -0.97
CA VAL A 194 -12.32 28.08 0.03
C VAL A 194 -12.18 26.78 0.79
N PHE A 195 -10.94 26.32 0.93
CA PHE A 195 -10.58 25.22 1.80
C PHE A 195 -9.77 25.76 2.98
N ASN A 196 -10.10 25.34 4.18
CA ASN A 196 -9.43 25.78 5.40
C ASN A 196 -9.07 24.58 6.27
N THR A 197 -7.90 24.66 6.91
CA THR A 197 -7.57 23.88 8.11
C THR A 197 -7.49 24.80 9.31
N ASN A 198 -7.79 24.31 10.50
CA ASN A 198 -7.64 25.07 11.72
C ASN A 198 -7.53 24.17 12.95
N GLY A 199 -6.98 24.71 14.02
CA GLY A 199 -6.82 24.00 15.30
C GLY A 199 -5.64 23.04 15.29
N GLY A 200 -5.57 22.19 16.32
CA GLY A 200 -4.48 21.22 16.47
C GLY A 200 -3.18 21.80 17.01
N SER A 201 -2.18 20.97 17.04
CA SER A 201 -0.78 21.31 17.39
C SER A 201 0.13 20.84 16.28
N GLY A 202 1.19 21.58 15.98
CA GLY A 202 2.13 21.25 14.91
C GLY A 202 1.99 22.17 13.72
N ASP A 203 2.51 21.71 12.60
CA ASP A 203 2.59 22.38 11.31
C ASP A 203 1.91 21.51 10.27
N ALA A 204 0.91 22.03 9.56
CA ALA A 204 0.18 21.27 8.56
C ALA A 204 -0.04 22.12 7.31
N ASP A 205 0.48 21.67 6.19
CA ASP A 205 0.40 22.32 4.89
C ASP A 205 -0.83 21.87 4.09
N LEU A 206 -1.48 22.83 3.42
CA LEU A 206 -2.67 22.60 2.61
C LEU A 206 -2.37 22.76 1.12
N TYR A 207 -2.74 21.77 0.31
CA TYR A 207 -2.64 21.81 -1.15
C TYR A 207 -3.95 21.38 -1.78
N VAL A 208 -4.38 22.07 -2.82
CA VAL A 208 -5.65 21.81 -3.54
C VAL A 208 -5.41 21.76 -5.04
N ARG A 209 -6.06 20.81 -5.72
CA ARG A 209 -6.01 20.71 -7.18
C ARG A 209 -7.33 20.20 -7.76
N PHE A 210 -7.72 20.76 -8.91
CA PHE A 210 -8.86 20.28 -9.67
C PHE A 210 -8.54 19.05 -10.52
N GLY A 211 -9.43 18.08 -10.54
CA GLY A 211 -9.39 16.90 -11.44
C GLY A 211 -8.32 15.84 -11.16
N SER A 212 -7.37 16.13 -10.27
CA SER A 212 -6.34 15.14 -9.89
C SER A 212 -5.69 15.48 -8.55
N LYS A 213 -5.04 14.51 -7.91
CA LYS A 213 -4.34 14.71 -6.63
C LYS A 213 -3.23 15.75 -6.77
N PRO A 214 -3.15 16.73 -5.83
CA PRO A 214 -2.01 17.62 -5.75
C PRO A 214 -0.75 16.86 -5.31
N THR A 215 0.40 17.46 -5.59
CA THR A 215 1.69 17.08 -5.03
C THR A 215 2.32 18.32 -4.41
N LEU A 216 3.44 18.19 -3.69
CA LEU A 216 4.16 19.34 -3.11
C LEU A 216 4.65 20.36 -4.17
N SER A 217 4.68 19.96 -5.45
CA SER A 217 5.14 20.81 -6.55
C SER A 217 4.09 21.08 -7.63
N THR A 218 2.91 20.44 -7.55
CA THR A 218 1.86 20.57 -8.57
C THR A 218 0.51 20.69 -7.90
N TYR A 219 -0.04 21.88 -7.88
CA TYR A 219 -1.30 22.26 -7.23
C TYR A 219 -1.90 23.49 -7.93
N ASP A 220 -3.17 23.76 -7.72
CA ASP A 220 -3.84 24.98 -8.17
C ASP A 220 -3.85 26.06 -7.08
N CYS A 221 -3.80 25.62 -5.82
CA CYS A 221 -3.70 26.48 -4.66
C CYS A 221 -2.99 25.75 -3.52
N ASN A 222 -2.16 26.48 -2.76
CA ASN A 222 -1.55 25.96 -1.53
C ASN A 222 -1.50 27.03 -0.44
N SER A 223 -1.34 26.59 0.80
CA SER A 223 -1.05 27.40 1.96
C SER A 223 -0.14 26.60 2.88
N THR A 224 1.04 27.16 3.21
CA THR A 224 2.16 26.48 3.89
C THR A 224 2.77 27.41 4.92
N THR A 225 1.98 27.79 5.92
CA THR A 225 2.47 28.60 7.05
C THR A 225 3.10 27.69 8.10
N SER A 226 3.78 28.22 9.10
CA SER A 226 4.37 27.43 10.19
C SER A 226 3.35 27.01 11.26
N THR A 227 2.09 26.81 10.90
CA THR A 227 0.99 26.42 11.80
C THR A 227 0.02 25.49 11.10
N SER A 228 -0.85 24.83 11.87
CA SER A 228 -1.94 24.01 11.29
C SER A 228 -3.13 24.82 10.78
N THR A 229 -3.05 26.16 10.76
CA THR A 229 -4.14 27.03 10.27
C THR A 229 -3.79 27.51 8.87
N GLU A 230 -4.44 26.90 7.88
CA GLU A 230 -4.18 27.16 6.48
C GLU A 230 -5.46 27.55 5.75
N SER A 231 -5.32 28.34 4.68
CA SER A 231 -6.45 28.78 3.85
C SER A 231 -6.07 28.85 2.39
N CYS A 232 -6.87 28.18 1.56
CA CYS A 232 -6.67 28.08 0.13
C CYS A 232 -7.95 28.52 -0.59
N SER A 233 -7.89 29.64 -1.34
CA SER A 233 -9.02 30.23 -2.04
C SER A 233 -8.89 30.08 -3.55
N ILE A 234 -9.95 29.58 -4.20
CA ILE A 234 -10.04 29.42 -5.66
C ILE A 234 -11.11 30.35 -6.19
N GLY A 235 -10.67 31.42 -6.85
CA GLY A 235 -11.56 32.52 -7.30
C GLY A 235 -12.51 32.13 -8.43
N SER A 236 -12.10 31.19 -9.30
CA SER A 236 -12.89 30.68 -10.43
C SER A 236 -13.06 29.16 -10.29
N ALA A 237 -14.01 28.75 -9.44
CA ALA A 237 -14.29 27.36 -9.23
C ALA A 237 -14.86 26.68 -10.48
N GLN A 238 -14.32 25.51 -10.83
CA GLN A 238 -14.83 24.66 -11.90
C GLN A 238 -15.77 23.60 -11.29
N ALA A 239 -16.79 23.17 -12.05
CA ALA A 239 -17.62 22.05 -11.65
C ALA A 239 -16.86 20.73 -11.79
N GLY A 240 -16.91 19.88 -10.78
CA GLY A 240 -16.23 18.59 -10.72
C GLY A 240 -15.45 18.37 -9.43
N THR A 241 -14.59 17.38 -9.41
CA THR A 241 -13.88 16.94 -8.22
C THR A 241 -12.63 17.78 -7.95
N TYR A 242 -12.56 18.39 -6.78
CA TYR A 242 -11.34 18.95 -6.20
C TYR A 242 -10.69 17.94 -5.25
N TYR A 243 -9.41 17.77 -5.39
CA TYR A 243 -8.57 16.95 -4.50
C TYR A 243 -7.82 17.87 -3.54
N VAL A 244 -7.88 17.53 -2.27
CA VAL A 244 -7.26 18.28 -1.17
C VAL A 244 -6.22 17.38 -0.51
N MET A 245 -5.03 17.89 -0.30
CA MET A 245 -3.96 17.22 0.46
C MET A 245 -3.61 18.08 1.66
N VAL A 246 -3.54 17.43 2.82
CA VAL A 246 -2.98 17.99 4.05
C VAL A 246 -1.72 17.23 4.36
N GLU A 247 -0.56 17.90 4.39
CA GLU A 247 0.72 17.32 4.84
C GLU A 247 0.98 17.76 6.27
N ALA A 248 1.31 16.79 7.15
CA ALA A 248 1.58 17.02 8.57
C ALA A 248 3.08 17.12 8.87
#